data_86eee055d310de4c8959677c93735f9c
#
_entry.id   86eee055d310de4c8959677c93735f9c
#
_cell.length_a   1.000
_cell.length_b   1.000
_cell.length_c   1.000
_cell.angle_alpha   90.00
_cell.angle_beta   90.00
_cell.angle_gamma   90.00
#
_symmetry.space_group_name_H-M   'P 1'
#
loop_
_entity.id
_entity.type
_entity.pdbx_description
1 polymer ?
#
loop_
_entity_poly.entity_id
_entity_poly.type
_entity_poly.pdbx_seq_one_letter_code
_entity_poly.pdbx_strand_id
1 'polypeptide(L)'
;MNNGIHWFLGVLCAIVFVVVAAHPALAQDAVKVDPRHYKVEVENAQVRVLRITYGPHEKSVMHGHPASVAVFLTDGQVKFTLPNGKTDERSWKAGQTMWVDAGKHLPENVGDKPLELILVELKAKPTKTTAIKTK
;
A
#
# COMPACT_ATOMS: atom_id res chain seq x y z
N MET A 1 -68.34 -27.27 -27.48
CA MET A 1 -67.17 -26.88 -28.32
C MET A 1 -66.69 -25.54 -27.86
N ASN A 2 -65.65 -25.50 -27.04
CA ASN A 2 -64.92 -24.26 -26.79
C ASN A 2 -63.50 -24.65 -26.41
N ASN A 3 -62.58 -24.40 -27.31
CA ASN A 3 -61.14 -24.62 -27.14
C ASN A 3 -60.56 -23.43 -26.43
N GLY A 4 -60.24 -23.56 -25.16
CA GLY A 4 -59.48 -22.59 -24.40
C GLY A 4 -57.97 -22.80 -24.63
N ILE A 5 -57.36 -21.90 -25.37
CA ILE A 5 -55.92 -21.87 -25.55
C ILE A 5 -55.31 -21.15 -24.36
N HIS A 6 -54.60 -21.87 -23.48
CA HIS A 6 -53.84 -21.31 -22.38
C HIS A 6 -52.46 -20.85 -22.88
N TRP A 7 -52.24 -19.57 -22.95
CA TRP A 7 -50.93 -18.95 -23.20
C TRP A 7 -50.12 -18.98 -21.92
N PHE A 8 -49.14 -19.86 -21.83
CA PHE A 8 -48.12 -19.80 -20.79
C PHE A 8 -47.09 -18.71 -21.15
N LEU A 9 -47.17 -17.55 -20.55
CA LEU A 9 -46.06 -16.56 -20.58
C LEU A 9 -44.93 -17.09 -19.69
N GLY A 10 -43.92 -17.66 -20.31
CA GLY A 10 -42.66 -17.97 -19.64
C GLY A 10 -41.87 -16.70 -19.42
N VAL A 11 -41.83 -16.20 -18.16
CA VAL A 11 -40.93 -15.12 -17.78
C VAL A 11 -39.51 -15.68 -17.65
N LEU A 12 -38.70 -15.43 -18.68
CA LEU A 12 -37.28 -15.76 -18.67
C LEU A 12 -36.56 -14.75 -17.78
N CYS A 13 -36.31 -15.09 -16.53
CA CYS A 13 -35.55 -14.28 -15.60
C CYS A 13 -34.05 -14.41 -15.94
N ALA A 14 -33.52 -13.48 -16.72
CA ALA A 14 -32.10 -13.40 -17.02
C ALA A 14 -31.36 -12.92 -15.79
N ILE A 15 -30.70 -13.84 -15.05
CA ILE A 15 -29.80 -13.51 -13.94
C ILE A 15 -28.51 -12.96 -14.57
N VAL A 16 -28.36 -11.63 -14.52
CA VAL A 16 -27.11 -10.98 -14.89
C VAL A 16 -26.11 -11.20 -13.75
N PHE A 17 -25.18 -12.14 -13.93
CA PHE A 17 -24.02 -12.27 -13.03
C PHE A 17 -23.10 -11.08 -13.25
N VAL A 18 -23.17 -10.08 -12.39
CA VAL A 18 -22.15 -9.04 -12.32
C VAL A 18 -20.91 -9.64 -11.69
N VAL A 19 -19.96 -10.05 -12.52
CA VAL A 19 -18.61 -10.42 -12.04
C VAL A 19 -17.92 -9.14 -11.58
N VAL A 20 -17.98 -8.86 -10.27
CA VAL A 20 -17.15 -7.84 -9.66
C VAL A 20 -15.73 -8.37 -9.71
N ALA A 21 -14.96 -7.95 -10.71
CA ALA A 21 -13.53 -8.20 -10.74
C ALA A 21 -12.91 -7.52 -9.52
N ALA A 22 -12.53 -8.31 -8.51
CA ALA A 22 -11.74 -7.82 -7.39
C ALA A 22 -10.38 -7.40 -7.93
N HIS A 23 -10.25 -6.12 -8.29
CA HIS A 23 -8.94 -5.55 -8.59
C HIS A 23 -8.13 -5.63 -7.30
N PRO A 24 -6.90 -6.22 -7.31
CA PRO A 24 -6.03 -6.10 -6.17
C PRO A 24 -5.86 -4.60 -5.91
N ALA A 25 -6.34 -4.14 -4.77
CA ALA A 25 -6.14 -2.75 -4.37
C ALA A 25 -4.62 -2.55 -4.30
N LEU A 26 -4.06 -1.96 -5.36
CA LEU A 26 -2.65 -1.56 -5.37
C LEU A 26 -2.44 -0.74 -4.10
N ALA A 27 -1.42 -1.10 -3.34
CA ALA A 27 -1.07 -0.34 -2.15
C ALA A 27 -0.93 1.12 -2.58
N GLN A 28 -1.69 2.03 -1.96
CA GLN A 28 -1.61 3.44 -2.30
C GLN A 28 -0.18 3.91 -1.99
N ASP A 29 0.47 4.50 -2.99
CA ASP A 29 1.82 5.01 -2.88
C ASP A 29 1.87 6.15 -1.87
N ALA A 30 2.74 6.05 -0.86
CA ALA A 30 2.87 7.03 0.22
C ALA A 30 3.07 8.47 -0.30
N VAL A 31 3.93 8.64 -1.31
CA VAL A 31 4.22 9.97 -1.89
C VAL A 31 2.99 10.59 -2.56
N LYS A 32 2.13 9.75 -3.14
CA LYS A 32 0.90 10.22 -3.81
C LYS A 32 -0.19 10.59 -2.84
N VAL A 33 -0.34 9.83 -1.74
CA VAL A 33 -1.46 10.03 -0.79
C VAL A 33 -1.09 10.92 0.37
N ASP A 34 0.21 11.08 0.66
CA ASP A 34 0.69 11.93 1.74
C ASP A 34 2.01 12.65 1.38
N PRO A 35 2.00 13.53 0.36
CA PRO A 35 3.21 14.24 -0.08
C PRO A 35 3.77 15.21 0.96
N ARG A 36 3.03 15.48 2.04
CA ARG A 36 3.49 16.32 3.14
C ARG A 36 4.58 15.62 3.94
N HIS A 37 4.40 14.34 4.24
CA HIS A 37 5.32 13.56 5.05
C HIS A 37 6.37 12.81 4.22
N TYR A 38 6.09 12.48 2.95
CA TYR A 38 6.92 11.64 2.09
C TYR A 38 7.46 12.41 0.89
N LYS A 39 8.76 12.62 0.84
CA LYS A 39 9.43 13.31 -0.26
C LYS A 39 10.44 12.41 -0.94
N VAL A 40 10.40 12.34 -2.27
CA VAL A 40 11.40 11.61 -3.07
C VAL A 40 12.68 12.45 -3.11
N GLU A 41 13.79 11.90 -2.66
CA GLU A 41 15.12 12.52 -2.77
C GLU A 41 15.92 11.98 -3.97
N VAL A 42 15.84 10.65 -4.19
CA VAL A 42 16.52 9.98 -5.30
C VAL A 42 15.60 8.90 -5.83
N GLU A 43 15.54 8.77 -7.15
CA GLU A 43 14.84 7.68 -7.80
C GLU A 43 15.56 7.24 -9.07
N ASN A 44 15.73 5.91 -9.23
CA ASN A 44 16.28 5.29 -10.42
C ASN A 44 15.57 3.95 -10.72
N ALA A 45 16.12 3.14 -11.62
CA ALA A 45 15.53 1.85 -11.97
C ALA A 45 15.58 0.79 -10.85
N GLN A 46 16.40 0.99 -9.82
CA GLN A 46 16.65 0.01 -8.75
C GLN A 46 16.03 0.38 -7.42
N VAL A 47 16.06 1.67 -7.07
CA VAL A 47 15.61 2.18 -5.78
C VAL A 47 14.84 3.49 -5.91
N ARG A 48 14.01 3.76 -4.90
CA ARG A 48 13.46 5.08 -4.61
C ARG A 48 13.80 5.41 -3.16
N VAL A 49 14.46 6.54 -2.96
CA VAL A 49 14.85 7.02 -1.63
C VAL A 49 13.89 8.10 -1.20
N LEU A 50 13.22 7.88 -0.09
CA LEU A 50 12.27 8.80 0.51
C LEU A 50 12.87 9.42 1.77
N ARG A 51 12.73 10.73 1.92
CA ARG A 51 12.83 11.40 3.21
C ARG A 51 11.44 11.46 3.82
N ILE A 52 11.31 10.97 5.03
CA ILE A 52 10.04 10.90 5.77
C ILE A 52 10.17 11.75 7.02
N THR A 53 9.22 12.68 7.22
CA THR A 53 9.20 13.58 8.37
C THR A 53 7.80 13.64 8.97
N TYR A 54 7.73 13.54 10.29
CA TYR A 54 6.50 13.72 11.07
C TYR A 54 6.77 14.72 12.19
N GLY A 55 5.91 15.71 12.36
CA GLY A 55 5.88 16.50 13.59
C GLY A 55 5.38 15.66 14.77
N PRO A 56 5.45 16.20 16.01
CA PRO A 56 4.88 15.56 17.19
C PRO A 56 3.39 15.25 16.96
N HIS A 57 2.99 14.03 17.30
CA HIS A 57 1.60 13.55 17.20
C HIS A 57 0.98 13.62 15.79
N GLU A 58 1.79 13.82 14.76
CA GLU A 58 1.30 13.78 13.39
C GLU A 58 1.06 12.35 12.92
N LYS A 59 0.04 12.20 12.07
CA LYS A 59 -0.46 10.94 11.58
C LYS A 59 -0.59 10.99 10.06
N SER A 60 -0.23 9.90 9.39
CA SER A 60 -0.42 9.73 7.96
C SER A 60 -1.80 9.16 7.62
N VAL A 61 -1.95 8.72 6.40
CA VAL A 61 -3.07 7.91 5.92
C VAL A 61 -2.58 6.48 5.65
N MET A 62 -3.50 5.53 5.48
CA MET A 62 -3.15 4.14 5.12
C MET A 62 -2.48 4.13 3.74
N HIS A 63 -1.26 3.63 3.66
CA HIS A 63 -0.48 3.52 2.44
C HIS A 63 0.41 2.27 2.45
N GLY A 64 1.12 2.03 1.37
CA GLY A 64 2.01 0.87 1.26
C GLY A 64 3.39 1.23 0.74
N HIS A 65 4.35 0.40 1.13
CA HIS A 65 5.72 0.43 0.63
C HIS A 65 6.12 -0.95 0.10
N PRO A 66 7.02 -1.02 -0.89
CA PRO A 66 7.71 -2.25 -1.22
C PRO A 66 8.70 -2.61 -0.10
N ALA A 67 9.39 -3.75 -0.22
CA ALA A 67 10.50 -4.09 0.66
C ALA A 67 11.54 -2.97 0.66
N SER A 68 12.02 -2.57 1.84
CA SER A 68 12.79 -1.35 2.03
C SER A 68 13.83 -1.49 3.14
N VAL A 69 14.78 -0.55 3.16
CA VAL A 69 15.67 -0.34 4.31
C VAL A 69 15.35 1.04 4.91
N ALA A 70 15.02 1.07 6.20
CA ALA A 70 14.85 2.31 6.94
C ALA A 70 16.15 2.69 7.67
N VAL A 71 16.51 3.98 7.63
CA VAL A 71 17.62 4.59 8.36
C VAL A 71 17.08 5.74 9.19
N PHE A 72 17.08 5.61 10.51
CA PHE A 72 16.51 6.59 11.41
C PHE A 72 17.50 7.73 11.67
N LEU A 73 17.10 8.96 11.38
CA LEU A 73 17.91 10.16 11.58
C LEU A 73 17.69 10.78 12.96
N THR A 74 16.53 10.51 13.56
CA THR A 74 16.20 10.95 14.92
C THR A 74 15.74 9.76 15.77
N ASP A 75 15.77 9.94 17.08
CA ASP A 75 15.01 9.07 17.99
C ASP A 75 13.52 9.20 17.66
N GLY A 76 12.77 8.11 17.80
CA GLY A 76 11.35 8.13 17.49
C GLY A 76 10.54 7.02 18.14
N GLN A 77 9.24 7.27 18.23
CA GLN A 77 8.25 6.31 18.66
C GLN A 77 7.02 6.42 17.76
N VAL A 78 6.68 5.34 17.09
CA VAL A 78 5.59 5.30 16.10
C VAL A 78 4.62 4.18 16.42
N LYS A 79 3.35 4.50 16.34
CA LYS A 79 2.27 3.53 16.32
C LYS A 79 1.87 3.28 14.86
N PHE A 80 1.95 2.03 14.44
CA PHE A 80 1.46 1.56 13.14
C PHE A 80 0.08 0.95 13.29
N THR A 81 -0.89 1.43 12.52
CA THR A 81 -2.18 0.74 12.38
C THR A 81 -2.13 -0.09 11.11
N LEU A 82 -2.41 -1.38 11.21
CA LEU A 82 -2.43 -2.33 10.10
C LEU A 82 -3.82 -2.35 9.41
N PRO A 83 -3.95 -2.88 8.18
CA PRO A 83 -5.23 -2.94 7.47
C PRO A 83 -6.35 -3.69 8.21
N ASN A 84 -6.00 -4.62 9.09
CA ASN A 84 -6.94 -5.37 9.93
C ASN A 84 -7.33 -4.65 11.23
N GLY A 85 -6.89 -3.39 11.40
CA GLY A 85 -7.14 -2.56 12.59
C GLY A 85 -6.24 -2.85 13.79
N LYS A 86 -5.38 -3.86 13.74
CA LYS A 86 -4.39 -4.10 14.80
C LYS A 86 -3.35 -2.98 14.80
N THR A 87 -2.81 -2.68 15.98
CA THR A 87 -1.75 -1.69 16.16
C THR A 87 -0.48 -2.34 16.66
N ASP A 88 0.66 -1.76 16.28
CA ASP A 88 2.00 -2.15 16.69
C ASP A 88 2.79 -0.86 17.00
N GLU A 89 3.34 -0.73 18.20
CA GLU A 89 4.16 0.41 18.59
C GLU A 89 5.62 0.02 18.63
N ARG A 90 6.46 0.86 18.03
CA ARG A 90 7.90 0.65 17.95
C ARG A 90 8.65 1.92 18.29
N SER A 91 9.82 1.74 18.91
CA SER A 91 10.76 2.81 19.21
C SER A 91 12.12 2.49 18.63
N TRP A 92 12.86 3.51 18.24
CA TRP A 92 14.22 3.41 17.75
C TRP A 92 15.05 4.64 18.10
N LYS A 93 16.36 4.51 17.92
CA LYS A 93 17.35 5.55 18.12
C LYS A 93 17.89 6.06 16.80
N ALA A 94 18.31 7.32 16.78
CA ALA A 94 19.05 7.88 15.67
C ALA A 94 20.25 7.01 15.30
N GLY A 95 20.48 6.81 14.01
CA GLY A 95 21.52 5.93 13.46
C GLY A 95 21.14 4.45 13.35
N GLN A 96 20.04 4.00 13.93
CA GLN A 96 19.58 2.62 13.72
C GLN A 96 19.11 2.40 12.29
N THR A 97 19.29 1.18 11.81
CA THR A 97 18.78 0.71 10.52
C THR A 97 17.94 -0.53 10.71
N MET A 98 16.93 -0.73 9.86
CA MET A 98 16.15 -1.95 9.87
C MET A 98 15.63 -2.32 8.49
N TRP A 99 15.43 -3.60 8.27
CA TRP A 99 14.68 -4.10 7.15
C TRP A 99 13.18 -3.91 7.38
N VAL A 100 12.47 -3.48 6.34
CA VAL A 100 11.02 -3.31 6.33
C VAL A 100 10.46 -4.19 5.21
N ASP A 101 9.64 -5.17 5.56
CA ASP A 101 8.95 -5.99 4.57
C ASP A 101 7.90 -5.17 3.81
N ALA A 102 7.62 -5.58 2.57
CA ALA A 102 6.55 -4.97 1.80
C ALA A 102 5.21 -5.10 2.54
N GLY A 103 4.47 -4.00 2.62
CA GLY A 103 3.22 -4.03 3.36
C GLY A 103 2.46 -2.71 3.35
N LYS A 104 1.29 -2.72 3.99
CA LYS A 104 0.44 -1.54 4.19
C LYS A 104 0.35 -1.20 5.66
N HIS A 105 0.40 0.08 5.96
CA HIS A 105 0.24 0.60 7.31
C HIS A 105 -0.22 2.06 7.32
N LEU A 106 -0.60 2.51 8.48
CA LEU A 106 -0.88 3.89 8.79
C LEU A 106 -0.01 4.26 10.00
N PRO A 107 1.07 5.04 9.82
CA PRO A 107 1.96 5.46 10.90
C PRO A 107 1.46 6.74 11.58
N GLU A 108 1.73 6.81 12.88
CA GLU A 108 1.48 7.97 13.74
C GLU A 108 2.70 8.17 14.66
N ASN A 109 3.32 9.34 14.59
CA ASN A 109 4.36 9.71 15.57
C ASN A 109 3.68 9.94 16.93
N VAL A 110 3.88 9.05 17.88
CA VAL A 110 3.27 9.18 19.22
C VAL A 110 4.18 9.91 20.22
N GLY A 111 5.37 10.33 19.76
CA GLY A 111 6.32 11.08 20.55
C GLY A 111 6.08 12.59 20.50
N ASP A 112 6.68 13.30 21.47
CA ASP A 112 6.61 14.77 21.63
C ASP A 112 7.67 15.51 20.80
N LYS A 113 8.45 14.80 19.99
CA LYS A 113 9.52 15.35 19.15
C LYS A 113 9.30 15.01 17.69
N PRO A 114 9.81 15.83 16.75
CA PRO A 114 9.79 15.47 15.34
C PRO A 114 10.55 14.17 15.09
N LEU A 115 10.02 13.37 14.18
CA LEU A 115 10.61 12.13 13.68
C LEU A 115 11.10 12.34 12.25
N GLU A 116 12.31 11.87 11.95
CA GLU A 116 12.89 11.90 10.62
C GLU A 116 13.62 10.58 10.31
N LEU A 117 13.39 10.05 9.12
CA LEU A 117 14.07 8.85 8.62
C LEU A 117 14.23 8.90 7.10
N ILE A 118 15.19 8.12 6.61
CA ILE A 118 15.33 7.79 5.19
C ILE A 118 14.80 6.38 4.97
N LEU A 119 13.94 6.21 3.96
CA LEU A 119 13.46 4.91 3.51
C LEU A 119 13.97 4.63 2.11
N VAL A 120 14.78 3.58 1.96
CA VAL A 120 15.28 3.12 0.67
C VAL A 120 14.36 2.00 0.19
N GLU A 121 13.41 2.31 -0.68
CA GLU A 121 12.51 1.35 -1.30
C GLU A 121 13.20 0.61 -2.44
N LEU A 122 13.10 -0.71 -2.44
CA LEU A 122 13.65 -1.56 -3.48
C LEU A 122 12.64 -1.74 -4.60
N LYS A 123 13.01 -1.40 -5.82
CA LYS A 123 12.18 -1.66 -7.00
C LYS A 123 12.35 -3.09 -7.47
N ALA A 124 11.23 -3.75 -7.83
CA ALA A 124 11.30 -5.07 -8.45
C ALA A 124 12.14 -4.99 -9.74
N LYS A 125 13.08 -5.92 -9.92
CA LYS A 125 13.79 -6.04 -11.19
C LYS A 125 12.78 -6.29 -12.31
N PRO A 126 12.88 -5.60 -13.46
CA PRO A 126 12.03 -5.93 -14.60
C PRO A 126 12.28 -7.39 -15.00
N THR A 127 11.23 -8.20 -14.94
CA THR A 127 11.27 -9.58 -15.38
C THR A 127 11.55 -9.57 -16.90
N LYS A 128 12.72 -10.03 -17.35
CA LYS A 128 12.95 -10.27 -18.77
C LYS A 128 11.99 -11.40 -19.17
N THR A 129 10.89 -11.05 -19.81
CA THR A 129 10.05 -12.03 -20.47
C THR A 129 10.87 -12.58 -21.63
N THR A 130 11.46 -13.76 -21.45
CA THR A 130 12.08 -14.50 -22.56
C THR A 130 10.93 -14.98 -23.43
N ALA A 131 10.70 -14.30 -24.54
CA ALA A 131 9.78 -14.80 -25.57
C ALA A 131 10.30 -16.14 -26.05
N ILE A 132 9.59 -17.22 -25.72
CA ILE A 132 9.84 -18.55 -26.28
C ILE A 132 9.49 -18.45 -27.76
N LYS A 133 10.51 -18.37 -28.62
CA LYS A 133 10.32 -18.56 -30.07
C LYS A 133 9.98 -20.04 -30.29
N THR A 134 8.74 -20.36 -30.45
CA THR A 134 8.32 -21.65 -31.04
C THR A 134 8.73 -21.66 -32.51
N LYS A 135 9.49 -22.68 -32.84
CA LYS A 135 9.99 -22.98 -34.20
C LYS A 135 8.92 -23.78 -34.93
#